data_a6d96c5d27a467265daf3f384bdde1b4
#
_entry.id   a6d96c5d27a467265daf3f384bdde1b4
#
_cell.length_a   1.000
_cell.length_b   1.000
_cell.length_c   1.000
_cell.angle_alpha   90.00
_cell.angle_beta   90.00
_cell.angle_gamma   90.00
#
_symmetry.space_group_name_H-M   'P 1'
#
loop_
_entity.id
_entity.type
_entity.pdbx_description
1 polymer ?
#
loop_
_entity_poly.entity_id
_entity_poly.type
_entity_poly.pdbx_seq_one_letter_code
_entity_poly.pdbx_strand_id
1 'polypeptide(L)'
;MLDIDLKSRLILDNPWWTSGAVDVGVQRAARRAFVRPFLQRVRNGGGLAAVLSGPGRAGKSVLIKQVIALLMEAGVEPQFLVYVRLDNPAFAHQDLVDLVDQAFSASGLPGGGAGAYVFLDDIHNVPDWEQGLDALARARPSCRFAAVTGLIPQANTDMAEDGAKSKTPGPFVHTILPPVLFAEYLHILRIREKLFDAYGRLNDLDALNQAFVNYVNSGGFPEIAFALGDDKPNQVDVTAKILHRDLAGLCGIADQREVAKLMTRLALETGIETSIENLSKDMSVAKNTLRKYLEFLEDSYLIKRIWRVDGEAKRFQRQTRFKVYLTSPSLRSGLAGPAAMNDEAMSRLAETAVISQFMHSPTFQRLYYAFWKQGRKHKHVSLVEMPAKGTKPVKCIELDWSNRAIAKPHDVLGDMLDFLDANRPATPSKALTRNMSGKRFIGEHEIGFMPVSVWCYAVGQVLLEGPGGLKKK
;
A
#
# COMPACT_ATOMS: atom_id res chain seq x y z
N MET A 1 -38.05 5.14 -9.87
CA MET A 1 -36.62 4.95 -10.06
C MET A 1 -36.30 5.66 -11.38
N LEU A 2 -35.53 6.77 -11.34
CA LEU A 2 -35.15 7.49 -12.56
C LEU A 2 -34.29 6.56 -13.40
N ASP A 3 -34.79 6.14 -14.55
CA ASP A 3 -34.04 5.40 -15.57
C ASP A 3 -32.98 6.37 -16.12
N ILE A 4 -31.84 6.47 -15.44
CA ILE A 4 -30.71 7.23 -15.97
C ILE A 4 -30.21 6.41 -17.15
N ASP A 5 -30.46 6.93 -18.35
CA ASP A 5 -29.92 6.36 -19.57
C ASP A 5 -28.40 6.13 -19.40
N LEU A 6 -27.95 4.90 -19.59
CA LEU A 6 -26.57 4.48 -19.47
C LEU A 6 -25.62 5.37 -20.29
N LYS A 7 -26.05 5.80 -21.45
CA LYS A 7 -25.32 6.73 -22.29
C LYS A 7 -25.07 8.08 -21.61
N SER A 8 -26.10 8.64 -20.98
CA SER A 8 -25.99 9.90 -20.23
C SER A 8 -25.03 9.78 -19.07
N ARG A 9 -25.03 8.63 -18.40
CA ARG A 9 -24.08 8.37 -17.31
C ARG A 9 -22.64 8.27 -17.81
N LEU A 10 -22.40 7.53 -18.89
CA LEU A 10 -21.08 7.44 -19.50
C LEU A 10 -20.55 8.81 -19.93
N ILE A 11 -21.40 9.68 -20.49
CA ILE A 11 -21.02 11.05 -20.85
C ILE A 11 -20.62 11.85 -19.62
N LEU A 12 -21.37 11.75 -18.52
CA LEU A 12 -21.04 12.43 -17.25
C LEU A 12 -19.72 11.98 -16.63
N ASP A 13 -19.42 10.68 -16.72
CA ASP A 13 -18.19 10.13 -16.18
C ASP A 13 -16.95 10.45 -17.07
N ASN A 14 -17.17 10.89 -18.32
CA ASN A 14 -16.14 11.24 -19.31
C ASN A 14 -16.25 12.71 -19.78
N PRO A 15 -16.09 13.70 -18.89
CA PRO A 15 -16.31 15.11 -19.24
C PRO A 15 -15.39 15.61 -20.37
N TRP A 16 -14.25 14.98 -20.58
CA TRP A 16 -13.31 15.33 -21.66
C TRP A 16 -13.88 15.08 -23.06
N TRP A 17 -14.89 14.22 -23.24
CA TRP A 17 -15.53 14.05 -24.55
C TRP A 17 -16.22 15.31 -25.02
N THR A 18 -16.65 16.17 -24.09
CA THR A 18 -17.34 17.45 -24.43
C THR A 18 -16.47 18.67 -24.15
N SER A 19 -15.69 18.66 -23.05
CA SER A 19 -14.90 19.82 -22.60
C SER A 19 -13.43 19.79 -23.03
N GLY A 20 -12.93 18.62 -23.51
CA GLY A 20 -11.52 18.43 -23.81
C GLY A 20 -10.62 18.39 -22.58
N ALA A 21 -11.18 18.32 -21.34
CA ALA A 21 -10.40 18.37 -20.11
C ALA A 21 -11.00 17.47 -19.01
N VAL A 22 -10.16 16.98 -18.12
CA VAL A 22 -10.60 16.33 -16.88
C VAL A 22 -11.07 17.37 -15.86
N ASP A 23 -11.82 16.93 -14.85
CA ASP A 23 -12.33 17.79 -13.79
C ASP A 23 -11.24 18.66 -13.16
N VAL A 24 -11.58 19.90 -12.79
CA VAL A 24 -10.67 20.87 -12.16
C VAL A 24 -10.07 20.31 -10.86
N GLY A 25 -10.85 19.55 -10.08
CA GLY A 25 -10.38 18.89 -8.87
C GLY A 25 -9.24 17.90 -9.15
N VAL A 26 -9.33 17.13 -10.24
CA VAL A 26 -8.27 16.20 -10.68
C VAL A 26 -7.02 16.96 -11.17
N GLN A 27 -7.21 18.08 -11.89
CA GLN A 27 -6.10 18.89 -12.37
C GLN A 27 -5.30 19.51 -11.24
N ARG A 28 -5.99 19.96 -10.16
CA ARG A 28 -5.38 20.57 -8.97
C ARG A 28 -4.82 19.54 -7.99
N ALA A 29 -5.28 18.31 -8.05
CA ALA A 29 -4.81 17.25 -7.14
C ALA A 29 -3.32 16.99 -7.32
N ALA A 30 -2.61 16.81 -6.21
CA ALA A 30 -1.19 16.49 -6.22
C ALA A 30 -0.94 15.20 -7.01
N ARG A 31 0.00 15.24 -7.96
CA ARG A 31 0.38 14.06 -8.75
C ARG A 31 1.23 13.12 -7.92
N ARG A 32 0.70 11.91 -7.68
CA ARG A 32 1.45 10.81 -7.06
C ARG A 32 2.61 10.38 -7.95
N ALA A 33 3.72 9.95 -7.37
CA ALA A 33 4.88 9.48 -8.11
C ALA A 33 4.58 8.27 -9.02
N PHE A 34 3.52 7.54 -8.72
CA PHE A 34 3.06 6.36 -9.47
C PHE A 34 2.36 6.68 -10.81
N VAL A 35 1.97 7.93 -11.06
CA VAL A 35 1.20 8.32 -12.28
C VAL A 35 1.98 7.99 -13.56
N ARG A 36 3.23 8.46 -13.67
CA ARG A 36 4.04 8.23 -14.87
C ARG A 36 4.43 6.76 -15.06
N PRO A 37 4.89 6.02 -14.05
CA PRO A 37 5.14 4.59 -14.17
C PRO A 37 3.90 3.80 -14.61
N PHE A 38 2.73 4.13 -14.08
CA PHE A 38 1.49 3.47 -14.49
C PHE A 38 1.09 3.81 -15.92
N LEU A 39 1.20 5.07 -16.34
CA LEU A 39 1.01 5.48 -17.74
C LEU A 39 1.90 4.66 -18.70
N GLN A 40 3.17 4.46 -18.36
CA GLN A 40 4.07 3.65 -19.18
C GLN A 40 3.60 2.20 -19.30
N ARG A 41 3.08 1.61 -18.22
CA ARG A 41 2.51 0.25 -18.24
C ARG A 41 1.27 0.16 -19.10
N VAL A 42 0.37 1.15 -19.02
CA VAL A 42 -0.83 1.24 -19.88
C VAL A 42 -0.43 1.34 -21.37
N ARG A 43 0.59 2.13 -21.69
CA ARG A 43 1.08 2.28 -23.07
C ARG A 43 1.80 1.05 -23.60
N ASN A 44 2.63 0.42 -22.77
CA ASN A 44 3.63 -0.57 -23.20
C ASN A 44 3.28 -2.00 -22.75
N GLY A 45 2.05 -2.27 -22.33
CA GLY A 45 1.63 -3.53 -21.71
C GLY A 45 1.71 -4.77 -22.63
N GLY A 46 2.16 -4.65 -23.89
CA GLY A 46 2.37 -5.82 -24.76
C GLY A 46 1.10 -6.65 -25.03
N GLY A 47 -0.08 -6.01 -25.01
CA GLY A 47 -1.37 -6.69 -25.15
C GLY A 47 -1.99 -7.15 -23.82
N LEU A 48 -1.26 -7.02 -22.70
CA LEU A 48 -1.79 -7.29 -21.37
C LEU A 48 -2.48 -6.04 -20.79
N ALA A 49 -3.57 -6.23 -20.06
CA ALA A 49 -4.20 -5.16 -19.31
C ALA A 49 -3.31 -4.69 -18.15
N ALA A 50 -3.39 -3.40 -17.79
CA ALA A 50 -2.70 -2.85 -16.63
C ALA A 50 -3.67 -2.78 -15.44
N VAL A 51 -3.36 -3.43 -14.32
CA VAL A 51 -4.21 -3.39 -13.11
C VAL A 51 -3.55 -2.56 -12.03
N LEU A 52 -4.27 -1.56 -11.52
CA LEU A 52 -3.90 -0.72 -10.38
C LEU A 52 -4.73 -1.13 -9.17
N SER A 53 -4.09 -1.65 -8.15
CA SER A 53 -4.75 -2.00 -6.89
C SER A 53 -4.22 -1.19 -5.72
N GLY A 54 -4.89 -1.26 -4.59
CA GLY A 54 -4.47 -0.58 -3.36
C GLY A 54 -5.64 -0.22 -2.46
N PRO A 55 -5.38 0.27 -1.24
CA PRO A 55 -6.44 0.57 -0.29
C PRO A 55 -7.41 1.64 -0.81
N GLY A 56 -8.60 1.66 -0.24
CA GLY A 56 -9.54 2.74 -0.42
C GLY A 56 -8.86 4.10 -0.16
N ARG A 57 -9.22 5.13 -0.90
CA ARG A 57 -8.73 6.52 -0.73
C ARG A 57 -7.22 6.74 -0.91
N ALA A 58 -6.49 5.75 -1.44
CA ALA A 58 -5.08 5.95 -1.85
C ALA A 58 -4.94 6.87 -3.09
N GLY A 59 -6.04 7.25 -3.72
CA GLY A 59 -6.06 8.14 -4.89
C GLY A 59 -6.03 7.42 -6.24
N LYS A 60 -6.47 6.15 -6.31
CA LYS A 60 -6.46 5.35 -7.53
C LYS A 60 -7.26 5.99 -8.68
N SER A 61 -8.52 6.36 -8.45
CA SER A 61 -9.38 7.00 -9.45
C SER A 61 -8.83 8.36 -9.92
N VAL A 62 -8.24 9.13 -8.99
CA VAL A 62 -7.55 10.38 -9.33
C VAL A 62 -6.35 10.11 -10.23
N LEU A 63 -5.54 9.09 -9.89
CA LEU A 63 -4.37 8.69 -10.67
C LEU A 63 -4.78 8.31 -12.11
N ILE A 64 -5.83 7.52 -12.29
CA ILE A 64 -6.35 7.15 -13.63
C ILE A 64 -6.75 8.40 -14.41
N LYS A 65 -7.50 9.31 -13.82
CA LYS A 65 -7.91 10.56 -14.47
C LYS A 65 -6.71 11.47 -14.80
N GLN A 66 -5.66 11.46 -13.97
CA GLN A 66 -4.39 12.13 -14.29
C GLN A 66 -3.64 11.46 -15.45
N VAL A 67 -3.72 10.12 -15.57
CA VAL A 67 -3.20 9.39 -16.74
C VAL A 67 -3.96 9.76 -18.00
N ILE A 68 -5.30 9.87 -17.94
CA ILE A 68 -6.15 10.35 -19.05
C ILE A 68 -5.72 11.76 -19.48
N ALA A 69 -5.53 12.68 -18.54
CA ALA A 69 -5.05 14.03 -18.81
C ALA A 69 -3.69 14.02 -19.54
N LEU A 70 -2.75 13.19 -19.08
CA LEU A 70 -1.43 13.06 -19.72
C LEU A 70 -1.51 12.43 -21.12
N LEU A 71 -2.47 11.56 -21.40
CA LEU A 71 -2.70 11.02 -22.74
C LEU A 71 -3.24 12.09 -23.68
N MET A 72 -4.17 12.95 -23.20
CA MET A 72 -4.64 14.10 -23.98
C MET A 72 -3.51 15.11 -24.24
N GLU A 73 -2.70 15.43 -23.23
CA GLU A 73 -1.49 16.27 -23.38
C GLU A 73 -0.52 15.68 -24.42
N ALA A 74 -0.50 14.35 -24.60
CA ALA A 74 0.33 13.66 -25.58
C ALA A 74 -0.35 13.52 -26.97
N GLY A 75 -1.51 14.17 -27.21
CA GLY A 75 -2.19 14.22 -28.48
C GLY A 75 -3.20 13.08 -28.74
N VAL A 76 -3.56 12.28 -27.71
CA VAL A 76 -4.65 11.30 -27.87
C VAL A 76 -5.97 12.04 -27.85
N GLU A 77 -6.77 11.87 -28.89
CA GLU A 77 -8.09 12.52 -29.01
C GLU A 77 -9.02 12.05 -27.88
N PRO A 78 -9.83 12.96 -27.28
CA PRO A 78 -10.68 12.67 -26.13
C PRO A 78 -11.60 11.47 -26.30
N GLN A 79 -12.15 11.26 -27.48
CA GLN A 79 -13.06 10.15 -27.81
C GLN A 79 -12.40 8.77 -27.66
N PHE A 80 -11.06 8.67 -27.83
CA PHE A 80 -10.31 7.42 -27.65
C PHE A 80 -10.00 7.12 -26.18
N LEU A 81 -10.37 7.97 -25.25
CA LEU A 81 -10.16 7.83 -23.81
C LEU A 81 -11.50 7.52 -23.14
N VAL A 82 -11.73 6.25 -22.86
CA VAL A 82 -12.99 5.75 -22.32
C VAL A 82 -12.79 5.37 -20.86
N TYR A 83 -13.60 5.94 -19.97
CA TYR A 83 -13.59 5.63 -18.54
C TYR A 83 -14.97 5.15 -18.11
N VAL A 84 -15.01 4.02 -17.42
CA VAL A 84 -16.23 3.39 -16.91
C VAL A 84 -16.07 3.16 -15.41
N ARG A 85 -17.01 3.67 -14.63
CA ARG A 85 -17.02 3.56 -13.19
C ARG A 85 -18.00 2.48 -12.73
N LEU A 86 -17.46 1.31 -12.36
CA LEU A 86 -18.20 0.07 -12.14
C LEU A 86 -18.83 -0.06 -10.73
N ASP A 87 -18.64 0.91 -9.82
CA ASP A 87 -19.37 0.98 -8.55
C ASP A 87 -20.80 1.54 -8.72
N ASN A 88 -21.16 1.97 -9.94
CA ASN A 88 -22.48 2.51 -10.21
C ASN A 88 -23.50 1.37 -10.36
N PRO A 89 -24.60 1.38 -9.60
CA PRO A 89 -25.66 0.36 -9.71
C PRO A 89 -26.27 0.23 -11.11
N ALA A 90 -26.19 1.27 -11.95
CA ALA A 90 -26.67 1.22 -13.34
C ALA A 90 -25.90 0.21 -14.21
N PHE A 91 -24.67 -0.12 -13.83
CA PHE A 91 -23.81 -1.08 -14.52
C PHE A 91 -23.80 -2.46 -13.84
N ALA A 92 -24.49 -2.62 -12.70
CA ALA A 92 -24.62 -3.89 -12.02
C ALA A 92 -25.27 -4.93 -12.95
N HIS A 93 -24.68 -6.12 -13.01
CA HIS A 93 -25.14 -7.24 -13.85
C HIS A 93 -24.95 -7.10 -15.38
N GLN A 94 -24.24 -6.07 -15.85
CA GLN A 94 -23.87 -5.99 -17.26
C GLN A 94 -22.60 -6.78 -17.56
N ASP A 95 -22.55 -7.38 -18.74
CA ASP A 95 -21.32 -7.98 -19.26
C ASP A 95 -20.29 -6.88 -19.59
N LEU A 96 -19.01 -7.13 -19.29
CA LEU A 96 -17.94 -6.16 -19.52
C LEU A 96 -17.76 -5.83 -21.01
N VAL A 97 -18.00 -6.79 -21.91
CA VAL A 97 -17.85 -6.59 -23.36
C VAL A 97 -18.95 -5.65 -23.85
N ASP A 98 -20.20 -5.93 -23.48
CA ASP A 98 -21.36 -5.13 -23.84
C ASP A 98 -21.24 -3.71 -23.31
N LEU A 99 -20.77 -3.55 -22.07
CA LEU A 99 -20.60 -2.25 -21.45
C LEU A 99 -19.51 -1.40 -22.15
N VAL A 100 -18.39 -2.03 -22.56
CA VAL A 100 -17.34 -1.36 -23.31
C VAL A 100 -17.82 -0.96 -24.71
N ASP A 101 -18.64 -1.80 -25.39
CA ASP A 101 -19.23 -1.46 -26.69
C ASP A 101 -20.22 -0.31 -26.60
N GLN A 102 -21.03 -0.26 -25.53
CA GLN A 102 -21.88 0.90 -25.25
C GLN A 102 -21.07 2.17 -24.99
N ALA A 103 -19.94 2.05 -24.28
CA ALA A 103 -19.05 3.17 -24.01
C ALA A 103 -18.38 3.69 -25.30
N PHE A 104 -17.95 2.81 -26.21
CA PHE A 104 -17.47 3.19 -27.54
C PHE A 104 -18.54 3.91 -28.36
N SER A 105 -19.76 3.39 -28.35
CA SER A 105 -20.89 4.05 -29.01
C SER A 105 -21.18 5.43 -28.43
N ALA A 106 -21.10 5.58 -27.09
CA ALA A 106 -21.33 6.85 -26.41
C ALA A 106 -20.25 7.89 -26.70
N SER A 107 -18.98 7.45 -26.87
CA SER A 107 -17.85 8.32 -27.21
C SER A 107 -17.79 8.71 -28.70
N GLY A 108 -18.61 8.07 -29.53
CA GLY A 108 -18.59 8.29 -31.00
C GLY A 108 -17.44 7.58 -31.72
N LEU A 109 -16.80 6.57 -31.10
CA LEU A 109 -15.73 5.82 -31.73
C LEU A 109 -16.27 4.91 -32.86
N PRO A 110 -15.70 5.01 -34.06
CA PRO A 110 -16.03 4.10 -35.16
C PRO A 110 -15.39 2.72 -34.98
N GLY A 111 -16.06 1.67 -35.52
CA GLY A 111 -15.41 0.39 -35.82
C GLY A 111 -14.85 -0.41 -34.64
N GLY A 112 -15.51 -0.40 -33.46
CA GLY A 112 -15.11 -1.26 -32.33
C GLY A 112 -13.94 -0.73 -31.50
N GLY A 113 -13.64 0.57 -31.55
CA GLY A 113 -12.73 1.24 -30.61
C GLY A 113 -11.23 0.99 -30.84
N ALA A 114 -10.83 0.65 -32.07
CA ALA A 114 -9.41 0.41 -32.37
C ALA A 114 -8.54 1.61 -31.96
N GLY A 115 -7.49 1.36 -31.17
CA GLY A 115 -6.60 2.41 -30.65
C GLY A 115 -7.08 3.07 -29.35
N ALA A 116 -8.25 2.70 -28.84
CA ALA A 116 -8.79 3.27 -27.60
C ALA A 116 -8.01 2.84 -26.35
N TYR A 117 -8.02 3.72 -25.37
CA TYR A 117 -7.62 3.45 -23.99
C TYR A 117 -8.88 3.32 -23.14
N VAL A 118 -9.08 2.16 -22.54
CA VAL A 118 -10.26 1.84 -21.73
C VAL A 118 -9.84 1.70 -20.27
N PHE A 119 -10.45 2.51 -19.40
CA PHE A 119 -10.18 2.56 -17.97
C PHE A 119 -11.42 2.08 -17.21
N LEU A 120 -11.30 0.94 -16.53
CA LEU A 120 -12.38 0.30 -15.78
C LEU A 120 -12.13 0.53 -14.27
N ASP A 121 -12.83 1.49 -13.67
CA ASP A 121 -12.64 1.84 -12.27
C ASP A 121 -13.58 1.03 -11.37
N ASP A 122 -13.08 0.60 -10.19
CA ASP A 122 -13.76 -0.26 -9.22
C ASP A 122 -14.23 -1.60 -9.82
N ILE A 123 -13.37 -2.22 -10.65
CA ILE A 123 -13.67 -3.45 -11.42
C ILE A 123 -14.04 -4.64 -10.52
N HIS A 124 -13.63 -4.65 -9.26
CA HIS A 124 -13.97 -5.68 -8.28
C HIS A 124 -15.48 -5.82 -8.00
N ASN A 125 -16.31 -4.87 -8.45
CA ASN A 125 -17.77 -4.99 -8.40
C ASN A 125 -18.35 -5.91 -9.50
N VAL A 126 -17.52 -6.32 -10.47
CA VAL A 126 -17.92 -7.26 -11.52
C VAL A 126 -17.50 -8.67 -11.11
N PRO A 127 -18.40 -9.65 -11.06
CA PRO A 127 -18.04 -11.04 -10.82
C PRO A 127 -17.02 -11.54 -11.87
N ASP A 128 -16.08 -12.37 -11.45
CA ASP A 128 -15.06 -12.99 -12.32
C ASP A 128 -14.30 -12.00 -13.22
N TRP A 129 -14.16 -10.74 -12.76
CA TRP A 129 -13.59 -9.64 -13.53
C TRP A 129 -12.20 -9.90 -14.10
N GLU A 130 -11.37 -10.74 -13.45
CA GLU A 130 -10.02 -11.05 -13.93
C GLU A 130 -10.07 -11.82 -15.25
N GLN A 131 -10.98 -12.79 -15.33
CA GLN A 131 -11.22 -13.57 -16.54
C GLN A 131 -11.89 -12.70 -17.62
N GLY A 132 -12.86 -11.87 -17.24
CA GLY A 132 -13.52 -10.93 -18.13
C GLY A 132 -12.55 -9.91 -18.73
N LEU A 133 -11.64 -9.35 -17.93
CA LEU A 133 -10.63 -8.41 -18.38
C LEU A 133 -9.61 -9.05 -19.33
N ASP A 134 -9.17 -10.30 -19.07
CA ASP A 134 -8.28 -11.04 -19.95
C ASP A 134 -8.96 -11.34 -21.30
N ALA A 135 -10.20 -11.83 -21.27
CA ALA A 135 -10.97 -12.09 -22.48
C ALA A 135 -11.18 -10.83 -23.32
N LEU A 136 -11.49 -9.71 -22.67
CA LEU A 136 -11.67 -8.41 -23.30
C LEU A 136 -10.37 -7.91 -23.97
N ALA A 137 -9.25 -8.04 -23.27
CA ALA A 137 -7.94 -7.64 -23.80
C ALA A 137 -7.52 -8.48 -25.03
N ARG A 138 -7.78 -9.79 -24.98
CA ARG A 138 -7.51 -10.71 -26.10
C ARG A 138 -8.41 -10.46 -27.32
N ALA A 139 -9.70 -10.18 -27.07
CA ALA A 139 -10.65 -9.91 -28.14
C ALA A 139 -10.39 -8.58 -28.86
N ARG A 140 -9.72 -7.61 -28.21
CA ARG A 140 -9.46 -6.27 -28.73
C ARG A 140 -7.98 -5.88 -28.58
N PRO A 141 -7.05 -6.54 -29.28
CA PRO A 141 -5.60 -6.34 -29.12
C PRO A 141 -5.12 -4.94 -29.56
N SER A 142 -5.92 -4.22 -30.34
CA SER A 142 -5.65 -2.82 -30.72
C SER A 142 -5.99 -1.81 -29.61
N CYS A 143 -6.78 -2.20 -28.61
CA CYS A 143 -7.11 -1.37 -27.44
C CYS A 143 -6.07 -1.51 -26.33
N ARG A 144 -6.05 -0.56 -25.42
CA ARG A 144 -5.27 -0.59 -24.18
C ARG A 144 -6.22 -0.58 -23.00
N PHE A 145 -6.15 -1.61 -22.18
CA PHE A 145 -7.03 -1.75 -21.02
C PHE A 145 -6.28 -1.45 -19.73
N ALA A 146 -6.90 -0.67 -18.86
CA ALA A 146 -6.46 -0.44 -17.50
C ALA A 146 -7.64 -0.65 -16.55
N ALA A 147 -7.41 -1.34 -15.43
CA ALA A 147 -8.42 -1.57 -14.43
C ALA A 147 -7.96 -1.11 -13.04
N VAL A 148 -8.91 -0.69 -12.21
CA VAL A 148 -8.67 -0.28 -10.83
C VAL A 148 -9.47 -1.18 -9.88
N THR A 149 -8.82 -1.66 -8.83
CA THR A 149 -9.47 -2.46 -7.79
C THR A 149 -9.07 -2.02 -6.39
N GLY A 150 -9.98 -2.16 -5.44
CA GLY A 150 -9.73 -2.01 -4.00
C GLY A 150 -9.21 -3.28 -3.33
N LEU A 151 -9.16 -4.39 -4.06
CA LEU A 151 -8.79 -5.71 -3.55
C LEU A 151 -7.51 -6.24 -4.21
N ILE A 152 -6.84 -7.16 -3.52
CA ILE A 152 -5.74 -7.93 -4.10
C ILE A 152 -6.32 -8.83 -5.21
N PRO A 153 -5.80 -8.77 -6.45
CA PRO A 153 -6.21 -9.70 -7.50
C PRO A 153 -5.88 -11.15 -7.14
N GLN A 154 -6.83 -12.07 -7.37
CA GLN A 154 -6.65 -13.49 -7.03
C GLN A 154 -5.53 -14.15 -7.84
N ALA A 155 -5.36 -13.79 -9.11
CA ALA A 155 -4.25 -14.26 -9.94
C ALA A 155 -2.84 -13.97 -9.36
N ASN A 156 -2.74 -13.09 -8.35
CA ASN A 156 -1.51 -12.78 -7.64
C ASN A 156 -1.42 -13.44 -6.25
N THR A 157 -2.48 -14.09 -5.75
CA THR A 157 -2.50 -14.73 -4.43
C THR A 157 -1.78 -16.07 -4.39
N ASP A 158 -1.55 -16.73 -5.52
CA ASP A 158 -0.75 -17.96 -5.62
C ASP A 158 0.73 -17.82 -5.20
N MET A 159 1.10 -16.66 -4.71
CA MET A 159 2.41 -16.36 -4.08
C MET A 159 2.45 -16.67 -2.56
N ALA A 160 1.34 -17.12 -1.93
CA ALA A 160 1.16 -16.85 -0.51
C ALA A 160 1.57 -17.96 0.47
N GLU A 161 1.48 -19.23 0.17
CA GLU A 161 1.64 -20.23 1.25
C GLU A 161 2.94 -21.03 1.25
N ASP A 162 3.60 -21.21 0.10
CA ASP A 162 4.82 -22.05 0.02
C ASP A 162 6.03 -21.39 -0.67
N GLY A 163 5.97 -20.11 -1.00
CA GLY A 163 7.07 -19.46 -1.75
C GLY A 163 7.26 -20.02 -3.17
N ALA A 164 6.31 -20.81 -3.67
CA ALA A 164 6.30 -21.30 -5.03
C ALA A 164 5.69 -20.23 -5.93
N LYS A 165 6.45 -19.78 -6.93
CA LYS A 165 5.93 -18.91 -7.98
C LYS A 165 4.75 -19.60 -8.64
N SER A 166 3.61 -18.90 -8.78
CA SER A 166 2.70 -19.21 -9.88
C SER A 166 3.53 -19.28 -11.16
N LYS A 167 3.50 -20.42 -11.83
CA LYS A 167 4.29 -20.66 -13.05
C LYS A 167 3.74 -19.91 -14.25
N THR A 168 2.58 -19.30 -14.12
CA THR A 168 1.94 -18.49 -15.14
C THR A 168 1.95 -17.01 -14.69
N PRO A 169 2.55 -16.09 -15.46
CA PRO A 169 2.30 -14.66 -15.27
C PRO A 169 0.78 -14.45 -15.27
N GLY A 170 0.26 -13.68 -14.34
CA GLY A 170 -1.15 -13.29 -14.36
C GLY A 170 -1.52 -12.66 -15.71
N PRO A 171 -2.79 -12.66 -16.09
CA PRO A 171 -3.25 -12.16 -17.40
C PRO A 171 -3.10 -10.63 -17.55
N PHE A 172 -2.46 -9.95 -16.59
CA PHE A 172 -2.30 -8.50 -16.54
C PHE A 172 -1.00 -8.07 -15.85
N VAL A 173 -0.58 -6.83 -16.14
CA VAL A 173 0.55 -6.18 -15.45
C VAL A 173 0.03 -5.46 -14.21
N HIS A 174 0.40 -5.97 -13.03
CA HIS A 174 -0.11 -5.47 -11.75
C HIS A 174 0.77 -4.36 -11.15
N THR A 175 0.11 -3.35 -10.59
CA THR A 175 0.73 -2.24 -9.83
C THR A 175 -0.02 -2.03 -8.53
N ILE A 176 0.67 -2.00 -7.41
CA ILE A 176 0.09 -1.61 -6.13
C ILE A 176 0.34 -0.11 -5.92
N LEU A 177 -0.72 0.66 -5.71
CA LEU A 177 -0.67 2.03 -5.23
C LEU A 177 -0.79 2.02 -3.71
N PRO A 178 0.31 2.18 -2.97
CA PRO A 178 0.27 2.18 -1.51
C PRO A 178 -0.38 3.48 -0.99
N PRO A 179 -0.68 3.57 0.31
CA PRO A 179 -0.81 4.87 0.97
C PRO A 179 0.38 5.76 0.64
N VAL A 180 0.26 7.06 0.85
CA VAL A 180 1.35 8.01 0.55
C VAL A 180 2.62 7.58 1.29
N LEU A 181 3.74 7.47 0.56
CA LEU A 181 5.05 7.17 1.16
C LEU A 181 5.64 8.42 1.81
N PHE A 182 6.50 8.25 2.82
CA PHE A 182 7.08 9.40 3.53
C PHE A 182 7.90 10.31 2.60
N ALA A 183 8.68 9.74 1.69
CA ALA A 183 9.43 10.51 0.70
C ALA A 183 8.49 11.31 -0.23
N GLU A 184 7.39 10.70 -0.65
CA GLU A 184 6.37 11.35 -1.48
C GLU A 184 5.66 12.48 -0.73
N TYR A 185 5.33 12.26 0.56
CA TYR A 185 4.76 13.27 1.45
C TYR A 185 5.64 14.49 1.54
N LEU A 186 6.95 14.32 1.80
CA LEU A 186 7.90 15.42 1.89
C LEU A 186 8.05 16.17 0.55
N HIS A 187 8.06 15.43 -0.56
CA HIS A 187 8.22 16.00 -1.89
C HIS A 187 7.00 16.85 -2.31
N ILE A 188 5.79 16.31 -2.19
CA ILE A 188 4.55 16.98 -2.59
C ILE A 188 4.30 18.24 -1.77
N LEU A 189 4.57 18.19 -0.46
CA LEU A 189 4.43 19.35 0.43
C LEU A 189 5.61 20.32 0.37
N ARG A 190 6.60 20.08 -0.49
CA ARG A 190 7.83 20.88 -0.61
C ARG A 190 8.58 21.04 0.71
N ILE A 191 8.44 20.08 1.62
CA ILE A 191 9.18 20.06 2.90
C ILE A 191 10.63 19.63 2.64
N ARG A 192 10.85 18.77 1.63
CA ARG A 192 12.16 18.26 1.26
C ARG A 192 13.16 19.38 0.98
N GLU A 193 12.75 20.41 0.22
CA GLU A 193 13.60 21.53 -0.18
C GLU A 193 14.08 22.37 1.01
N LYS A 194 13.35 22.31 2.14
CA LYS A 194 13.72 23.00 3.39
C LYS A 194 14.65 22.16 4.26
N LEU A 195 14.55 20.84 4.17
CA LEU A 195 15.26 19.88 5.03
C LEU A 195 16.56 19.36 4.43
N PHE A 196 16.70 19.37 3.12
CA PHE A 196 17.88 18.83 2.44
C PHE A 196 18.52 19.90 1.55
N ASP A 197 19.85 19.89 1.50
CA ASP A 197 20.62 20.73 0.58
C ASP A 197 20.52 20.23 -0.89
N ALA A 198 21.19 20.97 -1.77
CA ALA A 198 21.23 20.64 -3.21
C ALA A 198 21.92 19.30 -3.50
N TYR A 199 22.75 18.80 -2.60
CA TYR A 199 23.45 17.53 -2.70
C TYR A 199 22.67 16.37 -2.03
N GLY A 200 21.48 16.65 -1.48
CA GLY A 200 20.66 15.69 -0.78
C GLY A 200 21.12 15.36 0.64
N ARG A 201 21.96 16.20 1.24
CA ARG A 201 22.38 16.05 2.64
C ARG A 201 21.30 16.64 3.55
N LEU A 202 20.98 15.91 4.61
CA LEU A 202 20.03 16.38 5.62
C LEU A 202 20.64 17.50 6.47
N ASN A 203 19.95 18.65 6.55
CA ASN A 203 20.39 19.81 7.32
C ASN A 203 19.83 19.82 8.75
N ASP A 204 18.62 19.30 8.94
CA ASP A 204 17.89 19.35 10.22
C ASP A 204 17.15 18.03 10.47
N LEU A 205 17.70 17.21 11.35
CA LEU A 205 17.13 15.91 11.72
C LEU A 205 15.89 16.07 12.62
N ASP A 206 15.87 17.07 13.49
CA ASP A 206 14.74 17.29 14.41
C ASP A 206 13.50 17.76 13.62
N ALA A 207 13.68 18.62 12.64
CA ALA A 207 12.62 19.03 11.72
C ALA A 207 12.14 17.84 10.86
N LEU A 208 13.04 16.95 10.41
CA LEU A 208 12.66 15.72 9.69
C LEU A 208 11.87 14.77 10.59
N ASN A 209 12.28 14.59 11.84
CA ASN A 209 11.54 13.79 12.82
C ASN A 209 10.16 14.37 13.12
N GLN A 210 10.04 15.70 13.21
CA GLN A 210 8.74 16.34 13.38
C GLN A 210 7.84 16.11 12.15
N ALA A 211 8.40 16.24 10.94
CA ALA A 211 7.68 15.93 9.70
C ALA A 211 7.26 14.45 9.66
N PHE A 212 8.10 13.55 10.18
CA PHE A 212 7.76 12.12 10.29
C PHE A 212 6.61 11.86 11.26
N VAL A 213 6.58 12.53 12.43
CA VAL A 213 5.45 12.44 13.37
C VAL A 213 4.15 12.94 12.73
N ASN A 214 4.21 14.05 11.99
CA ASN A 214 3.06 14.56 11.24
C ASN A 214 2.59 13.57 10.17
N TYR A 215 3.53 12.97 9.42
CA TYR A 215 3.24 11.94 8.44
C TYR A 215 2.57 10.70 9.07
N VAL A 216 3.11 10.21 10.17
CA VAL A 216 2.55 9.06 10.90
C VAL A 216 1.10 9.31 11.30
N ASN A 217 0.77 10.52 11.72
CA ASN A 217 -0.56 10.87 12.17
C ASN A 217 -1.56 11.19 11.04
N SER A 218 -1.11 11.78 9.92
CA SER A 218 -2.02 12.30 8.90
C SER A 218 -1.52 12.17 7.45
N GLY A 219 -0.33 11.60 7.23
CA GLY A 219 0.32 11.61 5.92
C GLY A 219 -0.10 10.51 4.96
N GLY A 220 -0.84 9.49 5.41
CA GLY A 220 -1.09 8.28 4.63
C GLY A 220 -2.10 8.41 3.49
N PHE A 221 -3.02 9.36 3.55
CA PHE A 221 -4.09 9.54 2.57
C PHE A 221 -4.02 10.89 1.88
N PRO A 222 -4.02 10.92 0.52
CA PRO A 222 -3.88 12.15 -0.25
C PRO A 222 -4.86 13.26 0.13
N GLU A 223 -6.11 12.92 0.40
CA GLU A 223 -7.17 13.88 0.75
C GLU A 223 -6.91 14.60 2.09
N ILE A 224 -6.08 14.02 2.97
CA ILE A 224 -5.67 14.65 4.22
C ILE A 224 -4.27 15.27 4.08
N ALA A 225 -3.33 14.48 3.55
CA ALA A 225 -1.94 14.84 3.45
C ALA A 225 -1.71 16.09 2.59
N PHE A 226 -2.50 16.25 1.53
CA PHE A 226 -2.31 17.28 0.51
C PHE A 226 -3.47 18.30 0.43
N ALA A 227 -4.44 18.22 1.35
CA ALA A 227 -5.52 19.20 1.40
C ALA A 227 -4.96 20.61 1.71
N LEU A 228 -5.41 21.58 0.93
CA LEU A 228 -5.07 22.99 1.09
C LEU A 228 -6.28 23.74 1.68
N GLY A 229 -6.02 24.70 2.56
CA GLY A 229 -7.06 25.57 3.14
C GLY A 229 -7.80 24.96 4.33
N ASP A 230 -8.90 25.63 4.70
CA ASP A 230 -9.68 25.33 5.90
C ASP A 230 -10.62 24.11 5.73
N ASP A 231 -10.89 23.69 4.50
CA ASP A 231 -11.74 22.54 4.16
C ASP A 231 -11.01 21.18 4.27
N LYS A 232 -9.91 21.14 5.01
CA LYS A 232 -9.13 19.90 5.20
C LYS A 232 -9.98 18.84 5.91
N PRO A 233 -10.21 17.66 5.28
CA PRO A 233 -10.95 16.59 5.91
C PRO A 233 -10.31 16.15 7.24
N ASN A 234 -11.11 15.84 8.22
CA ASN A 234 -10.62 15.28 9.47
C ASN A 234 -10.17 13.83 9.26
N GLN A 235 -9.07 13.43 9.90
CA GLN A 235 -8.57 12.04 9.86
C GLN A 235 -9.62 11.04 10.35
N VAL A 236 -10.42 11.40 11.36
CA VAL A 236 -11.52 10.57 11.87
C VAL A 236 -12.55 10.30 10.77
N ASP A 237 -12.95 11.34 10.02
CA ASP A 237 -13.96 11.20 8.95
C ASP A 237 -13.47 10.34 7.80
N VAL A 238 -12.20 10.49 7.41
CA VAL A 238 -11.60 9.67 6.35
C VAL A 238 -11.49 8.23 6.78
N THR A 239 -11.04 7.97 8.01
CA THR A 239 -10.97 6.61 8.55
C THR A 239 -12.36 5.99 8.68
N ALA A 240 -13.36 6.75 9.15
CA ALA A 240 -14.75 6.29 9.21
C ALA A 240 -15.30 5.94 7.81
N LYS A 241 -15.01 6.75 6.79
CA LYS A 241 -15.41 6.46 5.41
C LYS A 241 -14.76 5.16 4.88
N ILE A 242 -13.47 4.92 5.19
CA ILE A 242 -12.80 3.67 4.84
C ILE A 242 -13.51 2.48 5.48
N LEU A 243 -13.79 2.56 6.78
CA LEU A 243 -14.34 1.45 7.55
C LEU A 243 -15.83 1.18 7.26
N HIS A 244 -16.63 2.22 7.04
CA HIS A 244 -18.09 2.06 6.93
C HIS A 244 -18.60 2.12 5.51
N ARG A 245 -17.92 2.78 4.58
CA ARG A 245 -18.37 2.91 3.20
C ARG A 245 -17.56 2.04 2.26
N ASP A 246 -16.23 2.19 2.29
CA ASP A 246 -15.38 1.55 1.31
C ASP A 246 -15.29 0.03 1.58
N LEU A 247 -15.19 -0.39 2.86
CA LEU A 247 -15.25 -1.81 3.23
C LEU A 247 -16.64 -2.43 2.97
N ALA A 248 -17.72 -1.68 3.20
CA ALA A 248 -19.07 -2.17 2.96
C ALA A 248 -19.33 -2.51 1.50
N GLY A 249 -18.75 -1.70 0.57
CA GLY A 249 -18.86 -1.92 -0.87
C GLY A 249 -18.03 -3.08 -1.39
N LEU A 250 -17.00 -3.53 -0.63
CA LEU A 250 -16.05 -4.54 -1.11
C LEU A 250 -16.49 -5.99 -0.83
N CYS A 251 -17.41 -6.23 0.10
CA CYS A 251 -17.79 -7.59 0.48
C CYS A 251 -19.18 -7.72 1.06
N GLY A 252 -19.85 -8.84 0.74
CA GLY A 252 -21.03 -9.33 1.44
C GLY A 252 -20.75 -9.81 2.90
N ILE A 253 -19.95 -9.07 3.67
CA ILE A 253 -19.74 -9.38 5.08
C ILE A 253 -20.97 -8.94 5.86
N ALA A 254 -21.63 -9.91 6.50
CA ALA A 254 -22.88 -9.70 7.22
C ALA A 254 -22.75 -8.76 8.42
N ASP A 255 -21.57 -8.67 9.05
CA ASP A 255 -21.37 -7.83 10.24
C ASP A 255 -20.21 -6.84 10.11
N GLN A 256 -20.50 -5.70 9.48
CA GLN A 256 -19.57 -4.59 9.32
C GLN A 256 -19.10 -4.01 10.67
N ARG A 257 -19.94 -4.10 11.73
CA ARG A 257 -19.60 -3.56 13.07
C ARG A 257 -18.51 -4.41 13.71
N GLU A 258 -18.55 -5.73 13.56
CA GLU A 258 -17.51 -6.62 14.08
C GLU A 258 -16.17 -6.39 13.37
N VAL A 259 -16.17 -6.22 12.05
CA VAL A 259 -14.96 -5.87 11.28
C VAL A 259 -14.39 -4.53 11.73
N ALA A 260 -15.22 -3.51 11.94
CA ALA A 260 -14.79 -2.21 12.44
C ALA A 260 -14.18 -2.30 13.86
N LYS A 261 -14.78 -3.10 14.74
CA LYS A 261 -14.24 -3.37 16.10
C LYS A 261 -12.88 -4.08 16.00
N LEU A 262 -12.77 -5.10 15.15
CA LEU A 262 -11.50 -5.80 14.93
C LEU A 262 -10.44 -4.82 14.41
N MET A 263 -10.77 -4.00 13.42
CA MET A 263 -9.84 -3.01 12.86
C MET A 263 -9.38 -2.00 13.90
N THR A 264 -10.28 -1.50 14.76
CA THR A 264 -9.94 -0.59 15.86
C THR A 264 -8.96 -1.24 16.83
N ARG A 265 -9.22 -2.50 17.22
CA ARG A 265 -8.31 -3.25 18.08
C ARG A 265 -6.94 -3.43 17.44
N LEU A 266 -6.89 -3.87 16.18
CA LEU A 266 -5.64 -4.07 15.46
C LEU A 266 -4.85 -2.76 15.29
N ALA A 267 -5.55 -1.64 15.15
CA ALA A 267 -4.94 -0.32 15.06
C ALA A 267 -4.28 0.11 16.39
N LEU A 268 -4.92 -0.18 17.52
CA LEU A 268 -4.37 0.10 18.84
C LEU A 268 -3.19 -0.83 19.20
N GLU A 269 -3.25 -2.06 18.73
CA GLU A 269 -2.27 -3.13 19.00
C GLU A 269 -1.33 -3.39 17.81
N THR A 270 -1.19 -2.43 16.89
CA THR A 270 -0.29 -2.60 15.73
C THR A 270 1.12 -2.99 16.18
N GLY A 271 1.70 -4.02 15.55
CA GLY A 271 3.02 -4.56 15.90
C GLY A 271 3.06 -5.50 17.11
N ILE A 272 1.94 -5.72 17.81
CA ILE A 272 1.88 -6.68 18.92
C ILE A 272 1.64 -8.10 18.38
N GLU A 273 2.39 -9.08 18.91
CA GLU A 273 2.16 -10.49 18.59
C GLU A 273 0.81 -10.96 19.13
N THR A 274 0.03 -11.62 18.25
CA THR A 274 -1.26 -12.20 18.61
C THR A 274 -1.47 -13.57 17.94
N SER A 275 -2.65 -14.15 18.12
CA SER A 275 -3.10 -15.39 17.45
C SER A 275 -4.60 -15.33 17.22
N ILE A 276 -5.10 -16.20 16.34
CA ILE A 276 -6.55 -16.36 16.12
C ILE A 276 -7.27 -16.75 17.42
N GLU A 277 -6.62 -17.59 18.28
CA GLU A 277 -7.15 -17.97 19.58
C GLU A 277 -7.36 -16.75 20.49
N ASN A 278 -6.33 -15.91 20.60
CA ASN A 278 -6.37 -14.72 21.46
C ASN A 278 -7.47 -13.75 20.98
N LEU A 279 -7.48 -13.44 19.66
CA LEU A 279 -8.49 -12.57 19.08
C LEU A 279 -9.91 -13.13 19.25
N SER A 280 -10.10 -14.46 19.07
CA SER A 280 -11.40 -15.12 19.25
C SER A 280 -11.91 -15.02 20.66
N LYS A 281 -11.04 -15.26 21.65
CA LYS A 281 -11.38 -15.16 23.07
C LYS A 281 -11.75 -13.72 23.45
N ASP A 282 -10.93 -12.76 23.04
CA ASP A 282 -11.07 -11.37 23.46
C ASP A 282 -12.27 -10.67 22.80
N MET A 283 -12.59 -11.04 21.56
CA MET A 283 -13.71 -10.46 20.80
C MET A 283 -15.01 -11.27 20.91
N SER A 284 -14.96 -12.47 21.50
CA SER A 284 -16.09 -13.41 21.53
C SER A 284 -16.63 -13.77 20.14
N VAL A 285 -15.75 -13.83 19.11
CA VAL A 285 -16.06 -14.14 17.72
C VAL A 285 -15.44 -15.49 17.35
N ALA A 286 -16.16 -16.30 16.58
CA ALA A 286 -15.68 -17.61 16.15
C ALA A 286 -14.37 -17.52 15.32
N LYS A 287 -13.42 -18.45 15.54
CA LYS A 287 -12.11 -18.46 14.90
C LYS A 287 -12.18 -18.39 13.36
N ASN A 288 -13.13 -19.12 12.76
CA ASN A 288 -13.27 -19.13 11.29
C ASN A 288 -13.81 -17.78 10.76
N THR A 289 -14.68 -17.13 11.51
CA THR A 289 -15.15 -15.77 11.18
C THR A 289 -14.02 -14.76 11.26
N LEU A 290 -13.19 -14.83 12.31
CA LEU A 290 -12.03 -13.95 12.44
C LEU A 290 -10.98 -14.17 11.35
N ARG A 291 -10.76 -15.42 10.91
CA ARG A 291 -9.88 -15.68 9.76
C ARG A 291 -10.37 -14.95 8.51
N LYS A 292 -11.66 -15.08 8.19
CA LYS A 292 -12.29 -14.39 7.07
C LYS A 292 -12.17 -12.87 7.19
N TYR A 293 -12.36 -12.30 8.38
CA TYR A 293 -12.22 -10.87 8.60
C TYR A 293 -10.77 -10.41 8.41
N LEU A 294 -9.79 -11.14 8.93
CA LEU A 294 -8.38 -10.80 8.75
C LEU A 294 -7.93 -10.94 7.29
N GLU A 295 -8.36 -11.99 6.59
CA GLU A 295 -8.11 -12.18 5.16
C GLU A 295 -8.71 -11.02 4.37
N PHE A 296 -9.96 -10.67 4.64
CA PHE A 296 -10.62 -9.54 4.00
C PHE A 296 -9.90 -8.20 4.24
N LEU A 297 -9.47 -7.93 5.46
CA LEU A 297 -8.72 -6.71 5.78
C LEU A 297 -7.34 -6.68 5.08
N GLU A 298 -6.67 -7.83 4.90
CA GLU A 298 -5.46 -7.94 4.10
C GLU A 298 -5.74 -7.74 2.62
N ASP A 299 -6.78 -8.40 2.08
CA ASP A 299 -7.17 -8.29 0.67
C ASP A 299 -7.59 -6.87 0.30
N SER A 300 -8.16 -6.13 1.27
CA SER A 300 -8.50 -4.70 1.13
C SER A 300 -7.31 -3.75 1.34
N TYR A 301 -6.10 -4.28 1.50
CA TYR A 301 -4.89 -3.48 1.75
C TYR A 301 -4.95 -2.59 3.01
N LEU A 302 -5.66 -2.97 4.05
CA LEU A 302 -5.75 -2.19 5.30
C LEU A 302 -4.76 -2.67 6.36
N ILE A 303 -4.48 -3.95 6.38
CA ILE A 303 -3.53 -4.57 7.29
C ILE A 303 -2.54 -5.46 6.56
N LYS A 304 -1.47 -5.82 7.25
CA LYS A 304 -0.52 -6.88 6.87
C LYS A 304 -0.23 -7.75 8.08
N ARG A 305 -0.44 -9.06 7.95
CA ARG A 305 0.09 -10.04 8.90
C ARG A 305 1.54 -10.34 8.56
N ILE A 306 2.40 -10.26 9.55
CA ILE A 306 3.79 -10.66 9.48
C ILE A 306 3.98 -11.88 10.36
N TRP A 307 4.48 -12.95 9.77
CA TRP A 307 4.61 -14.24 10.41
C TRP A 307 5.92 -14.39 11.17
N ARG A 308 5.94 -15.32 12.12
CA ARG A 308 7.08 -15.60 12.97
C ARG A 308 8.04 -16.58 12.32
N VAL A 309 9.36 -16.36 12.53
CA VAL A 309 10.41 -17.36 12.40
C VAL A 309 11.01 -17.67 13.77
N ASP A 310 11.66 -18.82 13.93
CA ASP A 310 12.36 -19.15 15.16
C ASP A 310 13.77 -18.53 15.23
N GLY A 311 14.53 -18.85 16.28
CA GLY A 311 15.89 -18.33 16.48
C GLY A 311 16.92 -18.78 15.43
N GLU A 312 16.63 -19.81 14.65
CA GLU A 312 17.42 -20.30 13.51
C GLU A 312 16.83 -19.85 12.16
N ALA A 313 15.97 -18.83 12.16
CA ALA A 313 15.26 -18.29 11.00
C ALA A 313 14.40 -19.33 10.24
N LYS A 314 14.01 -20.41 10.89
CA LYS A 314 13.12 -21.40 10.29
C LYS A 314 11.67 -20.95 10.33
N ARG A 315 10.98 -21.11 9.22
CA ARG A 315 9.52 -20.88 9.13
C ARG A 315 8.78 -22.01 9.81
N PHE A 316 7.74 -21.68 10.55
CA PHE A 316 6.89 -22.71 11.18
C PHE A 316 5.96 -23.35 10.14
N GLN A 317 5.81 -24.67 10.16
CA GLN A 317 4.88 -25.38 9.29
C GLN A 317 3.41 -24.94 9.53
N ARG A 318 3.07 -24.64 10.81
CA ARG A 318 1.76 -24.07 11.17
C ARG A 318 1.97 -22.68 11.74
N GLN A 319 1.55 -21.71 10.99
CA GLN A 319 1.62 -20.30 11.36
C GLN A 319 0.44 -19.97 12.32
N THR A 320 0.68 -20.05 13.63
CA THR A 320 -0.36 -19.79 14.66
C THR A 320 -0.23 -18.42 15.28
N ARG A 321 0.96 -17.82 15.25
CA ARG A 321 1.25 -16.50 15.82
C ARG A 321 1.76 -15.55 14.77
N PHE A 322 1.31 -14.31 14.84
CA PHE A 322 1.64 -13.25 13.90
C PHE A 322 1.57 -11.89 14.57
N LYS A 323 2.25 -10.91 14.01
CA LYS A 323 2.04 -9.49 14.28
C LYS A 323 1.15 -8.92 13.17
N VAL A 324 0.27 -7.97 13.53
CA VAL A 324 -0.55 -7.24 12.56
C VAL A 324 -0.07 -5.80 12.49
N TYR A 325 0.18 -5.32 11.28
CA TYR A 325 0.53 -3.94 11.01
C TYR A 325 -0.51 -3.29 10.11
N LEU A 326 -0.82 -2.03 10.38
CA LEU A 326 -1.59 -1.21 9.46
C LEU A 326 -0.74 -0.93 8.20
N THR A 327 -1.36 -0.85 7.05
CA THR A 327 -0.68 -0.43 5.81
C THR A 327 -0.41 1.07 5.76
N SER A 328 -1.09 1.84 6.61
CA SER A 328 -0.77 3.23 6.90
C SER A 328 -0.87 3.48 8.41
N PRO A 329 0.18 4.02 9.06
CA PRO A 329 0.11 4.34 10.49
C PRO A 329 -0.97 5.40 10.81
N SER A 330 -1.32 6.26 9.84
CA SER A 330 -2.32 7.31 10.04
C SER A 330 -3.75 6.78 10.26
N LEU A 331 -4.04 5.52 9.90
CA LEU A 331 -5.31 4.88 10.25
C LEU A 331 -5.55 4.84 11.76
N ARG A 332 -4.49 4.63 12.56
CA ARG A 332 -4.62 4.66 14.02
C ARG A 332 -5.07 6.03 14.53
N SER A 333 -4.55 7.10 13.96
CA SER A 333 -4.90 8.45 14.40
C SER A 333 -6.38 8.77 14.23
N GLY A 334 -7.02 8.23 13.19
CA GLY A 334 -8.46 8.34 13.00
C GLY A 334 -9.30 7.50 13.97
N LEU A 335 -8.71 6.47 14.59
CA LEU A 335 -9.39 5.56 15.49
C LEU A 335 -9.12 5.84 16.98
N ALA A 336 -7.94 6.38 17.29
CA ALA A 336 -7.44 6.52 18.67
C ALA A 336 -6.82 7.89 18.96
N GLY A 337 -6.94 8.84 18.03
CA GLY A 337 -6.30 10.15 18.12
C GLY A 337 -4.81 10.16 17.75
N PRO A 338 -4.24 11.35 17.51
CA PRO A 338 -2.84 11.51 17.11
C PRO A 338 -1.90 11.11 18.25
N ALA A 339 -0.74 10.57 17.88
CA ALA A 339 0.35 10.26 18.80
C ALA A 339 1.40 11.39 18.82
N ALA A 340 1.83 11.82 20.00
CA ALA A 340 2.93 12.75 20.13
C ALA A 340 4.30 12.04 19.98
N MET A 341 5.36 12.82 19.72
CA MET A 341 6.71 12.29 19.47
C MET A 341 7.22 11.40 20.61
N ASN A 342 6.85 11.67 21.83
CA ASN A 342 7.30 10.95 23.04
C ASN A 342 6.29 9.92 23.55
N ASP A 343 5.16 9.71 22.85
CA ASP A 343 4.17 8.70 23.23
C ASP A 343 4.75 7.28 23.11
N GLU A 344 4.39 6.39 24.01
CA GLU A 344 4.72 4.98 23.95
C GLU A 344 4.24 4.33 22.63
N ALA A 345 3.07 4.75 22.15
CA ALA A 345 2.52 4.30 20.89
C ALA A 345 3.41 4.62 19.67
N MET A 346 4.26 5.68 19.78
CA MET A 346 5.09 6.14 18.67
C MET A 346 6.11 5.11 18.21
N SER A 347 6.63 4.30 19.13
CA SER A 347 7.58 3.21 18.77
C SER A 347 6.91 2.20 17.82
N ARG A 348 5.71 1.74 18.14
CA ARG A 348 4.93 0.81 17.29
C ARG A 348 4.47 1.45 15.98
N LEU A 349 4.14 2.72 16.02
CA LEU A 349 3.76 3.46 14.82
C LEU A 349 4.95 3.70 13.89
N ALA A 350 6.14 3.92 14.45
CA ALA A 350 7.37 4.01 13.68
C ALA A 350 7.70 2.67 12.99
N GLU A 351 7.53 1.54 13.69
CA GLU A 351 7.66 0.20 13.10
C GLU A 351 6.62 -0.03 11.99
N THR A 352 5.37 0.36 12.23
CA THR A 352 4.30 0.32 11.22
C THR A 352 4.65 1.17 9.99
N ALA A 353 5.19 2.37 10.19
CA ALA A 353 5.63 3.24 9.11
C ALA A 353 6.76 2.62 8.28
N VAL A 354 7.75 1.98 8.95
CA VAL A 354 8.84 1.25 8.28
C VAL A 354 8.29 0.16 7.36
N ILE A 355 7.36 -0.65 7.84
CA ILE A 355 6.75 -1.73 7.08
C ILE A 355 5.91 -1.21 5.92
N SER A 356 5.16 -0.13 6.13
CA SER A 356 4.30 0.48 5.11
C SER A 356 5.08 0.97 3.88
N GLN A 357 6.36 1.38 4.03
CA GLN A 357 7.18 1.81 2.90
C GLN A 357 7.40 0.69 1.85
N PHE A 358 7.29 -0.58 2.24
CA PHE A 358 7.51 -1.72 1.34
C PHE A 358 6.26 -2.22 0.63
N MET A 359 5.07 -1.71 0.93
CA MET A 359 3.79 -2.27 0.48
C MET A 359 3.73 -2.56 -1.03
N HIS A 360 4.36 -1.73 -1.86
CA HIS A 360 4.40 -1.86 -3.32
C HIS A 360 5.62 -2.64 -3.84
N SER A 361 6.43 -3.18 -2.92
CA SER A 361 7.66 -3.93 -3.22
C SER A 361 7.48 -5.43 -2.96
N PRO A 362 8.12 -6.31 -3.73
CA PRO A 362 8.19 -7.75 -3.42
C PRO A 362 8.75 -8.07 -2.03
N THR A 363 9.56 -7.16 -1.46
CA THR A 363 10.09 -7.28 -0.10
C THR A 363 8.97 -7.38 0.94
N PHE A 364 7.82 -6.72 0.70
CA PHE A 364 6.68 -6.75 1.61
C PHE A 364 6.17 -8.17 1.94
N GLN A 365 6.24 -9.08 0.98
CA GLN A 365 5.84 -10.48 1.16
C GLN A 365 6.93 -11.32 1.85
N ARG A 366 8.13 -10.79 2.03
CA ARG A 366 9.28 -11.48 2.61
C ARG A 366 9.67 -10.97 4.00
N LEU A 367 8.80 -10.15 4.60
CA LEU A 367 8.99 -9.63 5.94
C LEU A 367 8.45 -10.63 6.97
N TYR A 368 9.28 -10.92 7.96
CA TYR A 368 9.00 -11.75 9.13
C TYR A 368 9.48 -11.04 10.38
N TYR A 369 9.14 -11.55 11.55
CA TYR A 369 9.80 -11.22 12.81
C TYR A 369 10.35 -12.50 13.43
N ALA A 370 11.41 -12.40 14.22
CA ALA A 370 11.90 -13.55 14.96
C ALA A 370 11.41 -13.53 16.40
N PHE A 371 11.02 -14.69 16.91
CA PHE A 371 10.68 -14.87 18.30
C PHE A 371 10.98 -16.30 18.72
N TRP A 372 11.81 -16.45 19.76
CA TRP A 372 12.19 -17.77 20.26
C TRP A 372 12.35 -17.76 21.77
N LYS A 373 12.52 -18.95 22.36
CA LYS A 373 12.79 -19.13 23.77
C LYS A 373 14.22 -19.63 23.94
N GLN A 374 14.99 -18.97 24.80
CA GLN A 374 16.34 -19.41 25.18
C GLN A 374 16.39 -19.53 26.70
N GLY A 375 16.43 -20.75 27.21
CA GLY A 375 16.26 -21.00 28.62
C GLY A 375 14.90 -20.52 29.14
N ARG A 376 14.89 -19.60 30.10
CA ARG A 376 13.67 -18.99 30.65
C ARG A 376 13.29 -17.66 29.99
N LYS A 377 14.14 -17.11 29.11
CA LYS A 377 13.93 -15.82 28.47
C LYS A 377 13.27 -15.97 27.12
N HIS A 378 12.35 -15.08 26.81
CA HIS A 378 11.83 -14.89 25.47
C HIS A 378 12.66 -13.83 24.77
N LYS A 379 13.05 -14.12 23.53
CA LYS A 379 13.88 -13.26 22.69
C LYS A 379 13.14 -12.90 21.41
N HIS A 380 13.42 -11.72 20.85
CA HIS A 380 12.76 -11.28 19.64
C HIS A 380 13.67 -10.41 18.76
N VAL A 381 13.37 -10.37 17.45
CA VAL A 381 13.90 -9.37 16.51
C VAL A 381 12.72 -8.75 15.79
N SER A 382 12.67 -7.43 15.76
CA SER A 382 11.53 -6.66 15.26
C SER A 382 11.16 -7.02 13.84
N LEU A 383 12.15 -7.10 12.93
CA LEU A 383 11.92 -7.38 11.51
C LEU A 383 13.07 -8.19 10.91
N VAL A 384 12.71 -9.24 10.18
CA VAL A 384 13.63 -10.12 9.46
C VAL A 384 13.18 -10.21 8.00
N GLU A 385 14.03 -9.78 7.08
CA GLU A 385 13.80 -10.02 5.65
C GLU A 385 14.32 -11.40 5.27
N MET A 386 13.41 -12.26 4.84
CA MET A 386 13.75 -13.62 4.40
C MET A 386 13.90 -13.67 2.87
N PRO A 387 14.77 -14.54 2.33
CA PRO A 387 14.85 -14.74 0.89
C PRO A 387 13.57 -15.43 0.37
N ALA A 388 13.31 -15.31 -0.93
CA ALA A 388 12.21 -16.04 -1.58
C ALA A 388 12.38 -17.56 -1.46
N LYS A 389 13.63 -18.05 -1.46
CA LYS A 389 13.99 -19.47 -1.26
C LYS A 389 15.14 -19.56 -0.27
N GLY A 390 15.11 -20.58 0.61
CA GLY A 390 16.13 -20.81 1.62
C GLY A 390 15.76 -20.24 2.99
N THR A 391 16.65 -20.47 3.97
CA THR A 391 16.46 -20.14 5.38
C THR A 391 17.38 -19.03 5.88
N LYS A 392 18.46 -18.69 5.13
CA LYS A 392 19.40 -17.65 5.56
C LYS A 392 18.77 -16.27 5.40
N PRO A 393 18.59 -15.49 6.47
CA PRO A 393 18.02 -14.15 6.38
C PRO A 393 18.81 -13.23 5.44
N VAL A 394 18.10 -12.34 4.73
CA VAL A 394 18.74 -11.30 3.93
C VAL A 394 19.26 -10.19 4.83
N LYS A 395 18.41 -9.75 5.77
CA LYS A 395 18.68 -8.63 6.67
C LYS A 395 17.86 -8.75 7.94
N CYS A 396 18.41 -8.25 9.06
CA CYS A 396 17.68 -8.03 10.30
C CYS A 396 17.61 -6.54 10.61
N ILE A 397 16.51 -6.11 11.15
CA ILE A 397 16.26 -4.73 11.57
C ILE A 397 15.66 -4.77 12.97
N GLU A 398 16.34 -4.12 13.92
CA GLU A 398 15.76 -3.80 15.22
C GLU A 398 15.28 -2.36 15.22
N LEU A 399 14.12 -2.10 15.84
CA LEU A 399 13.54 -0.77 15.88
C LEU A 399 13.30 -0.32 17.33
N ASP A 400 13.90 0.80 17.68
CA ASP A 400 13.71 1.47 18.95
C ASP A 400 13.56 2.98 18.71
N TRP A 401 12.34 3.50 18.79
CA TRP A 401 12.04 4.94 18.67
C TRP A 401 12.58 5.71 19.91
N SER A 402 13.73 5.33 20.37
CA SER A 402 14.48 5.99 21.44
C SER A 402 15.96 5.98 21.07
N ASN A 403 16.79 6.50 21.97
CA ASN A 403 18.23 6.43 21.82
C ASN A 403 18.87 5.48 22.85
N ARG A 404 18.07 4.58 23.47
CA ARG A 404 18.59 3.64 24.49
C ARG A 404 19.62 2.67 23.91
N ALA A 405 19.47 2.28 22.65
CA ALA A 405 20.43 1.44 21.94
C ALA A 405 21.85 2.02 21.89
N ILE A 406 22.03 3.32 22.15
CA ILE A 406 23.32 3.98 22.25
C ILE A 406 23.96 3.76 23.63
N ALA A 407 23.17 4.03 24.66
CA ALA A 407 23.66 4.01 26.04
C ALA A 407 23.79 2.57 26.57
N LYS A 408 22.89 1.68 26.10
CA LYS A 408 22.79 0.29 26.55
C LYS A 408 22.54 -0.65 25.35
N PRO A 409 23.54 -0.79 24.45
CA PRO A 409 23.34 -1.56 23.21
C PRO A 409 22.98 -3.03 23.46
N HIS A 410 23.57 -3.67 24.46
CA HIS A 410 23.26 -5.06 24.80
C HIS A 410 21.85 -5.24 25.38
N ASP A 411 21.30 -4.23 26.09
CA ASP A 411 19.94 -4.30 26.61
C ASP A 411 18.89 -4.21 25.49
N VAL A 412 19.18 -3.44 24.44
CA VAL A 412 18.24 -3.20 23.33
C VAL A 412 18.47 -4.15 22.15
N LEU A 413 19.74 -4.43 21.83
CA LEU A 413 20.12 -5.21 20.65
C LEU A 413 20.55 -6.64 20.99
N GLY A 414 20.56 -7.04 22.26
CA GLY A 414 21.07 -8.34 22.69
C GLY A 414 20.38 -9.51 21.99
N ASP A 415 19.06 -9.46 21.84
CA ASP A 415 18.31 -10.51 21.16
C ASP A 415 18.65 -10.56 19.66
N MET A 416 18.83 -9.39 19.03
CA MET A 416 19.28 -9.32 17.64
C MET A 416 20.70 -9.87 17.49
N LEU A 417 21.62 -9.56 18.40
CA LEU A 417 22.99 -10.08 18.35
C LEU A 417 23.01 -11.61 18.43
N ASP A 418 22.26 -12.20 19.36
CA ASP A 418 22.14 -13.68 19.45
C ASP A 418 21.57 -14.29 18.16
N PHE A 419 20.60 -13.60 17.53
CA PHE A 419 20.04 -14.03 16.25
C PHE A 419 21.08 -13.93 15.12
N LEU A 420 21.91 -12.89 15.11
CA LEU A 420 22.99 -12.71 14.13
C LEU A 420 24.07 -13.78 14.27
N ASP A 421 24.43 -14.16 15.51
CA ASP A 421 25.37 -15.25 15.77
C ASP A 421 24.90 -16.57 15.17
N ALA A 422 23.61 -16.87 15.34
CA ALA A 422 23.01 -18.10 14.83
C ALA A 422 22.85 -18.13 13.31
N ASN A 423 22.55 -16.98 12.67
CA ASN A 423 22.04 -16.95 11.29
C ASN A 423 22.97 -16.28 10.28
N ARG A 424 23.84 -15.35 10.69
CA ARG A 424 24.76 -14.60 9.83
C ARG A 424 24.09 -14.08 8.56
N PRO A 425 23.21 -13.06 8.63
CA PRO A 425 22.46 -12.53 7.49
C PRO A 425 23.35 -12.15 6.30
N ALA A 426 22.76 -12.16 5.10
CA ALA A 426 23.50 -11.89 3.85
C ALA A 426 23.98 -10.44 3.72
N THR A 427 23.30 -9.49 4.39
CA THR A 427 23.66 -8.07 4.39
C THR A 427 23.76 -7.53 5.81
N PRO A 428 24.52 -6.44 6.05
CA PRO A 428 24.63 -5.82 7.36
C PRO A 428 23.28 -5.46 7.95
N SER A 429 23.11 -5.79 9.23
CA SER A 429 21.88 -5.53 9.98
C SER A 429 21.83 -4.08 10.45
N LYS A 430 20.62 -3.61 10.79
CA LYS A 430 20.38 -2.21 11.15
C LYS A 430 19.64 -2.09 12.47
N ALA A 431 19.98 -1.05 13.21
CA ALA A 431 19.21 -0.55 14.34
C ALA A 431 18.59 0.79 13.93
N LEU A 432 17.27 0.82 13.83
CA LEU A 432 16.53 2.04 13.52
C LEU A 432 16.15 2.73 14.83
N THR A 433 16.64 3.96 15.00
CA THR A 433 16.52 4.74 16.22
C THR A 433 15.84 6.07 15.96
N ARG A 434 15.65 6.89 16.98
CA ARG A 434 15.10 8.23 16.80
C ARG A 434 16.11 9.19 16.16
N ASN A 435 17.37 9.26 16.66
CA ASN A 435 18.30 10.31 16.26
C ASN A 435 19.70 9.79 15.89
N MET A 436 19.98 8.51 16.06
CA MET A 436 21.33 7.99 15.90
C MET A 436 21.65 7.58 14.47
N SER A 437 22.84 7.99 14.00
CA SER A 437 23.40 7.59 12.71
C SER A 437 24.81 7.03 12.87
N GLY A 438 25.23 6.21 11.92
CA GLY A 438 26.60 5.70 11.81
C GLY A 438 26.68 4.18 11.92
N LYS A 439 27.88 3.66 12.03
CA LYS A 439 28.16 2.24 12.17
C LYS A 439 28.94 1.99 13.46
N ARG A 440 28.63 0.91 14.14
CA ARG A 440 29.37 0.48 15.34
C ARG A 440 29.53 -1.03 15.34
N PHE A 441 30.66 -1.48 15.84
CA PHE A 441 30.85 -2.88 16.20
C PHE A 441 30.29 -3.11 17.60
N ILE A 442 29.43 -4.12 17.73
CA ILE A 442 28.89 -4.62 19.00
C ILE A 442 29.22 -6.11 19.03
N GLY A 443 30.20 -6.51 19.85
CA GLY A 443 30.81 -7.82 19.68
C GLY A 443 31.50 -7.95 18.32
N GLU A 444 31.19 -9.03 17.59
CA GLU A 444 31.72 -9.30 16.24
C GLU A 444 30.90 -8.70 15.12
N HIS A 445 29.75 -8.07 15.43
CA HIS A 445 28.79 -7.60 14.44
C HIS A 445 28.89 -6.10 14.16
N GLU A 446 29.02 -5.73 12.89
CA GLU A 446 28.86 -4.35 12.44
C GLU A 446 27.36 -4.03 12.32
N ILE A 447 26.88 -3.14 13.17
CA ILE A 447 25.48 -2.67 13.17
C ILE A 447 25.42 -1.25 12.61
N GLY A 448 24.62 -1.07 11.55
CA GLY A 448 24.32 0.25 10.99
C GLY A 448 23.19 0.93 11.76
N PHE A 449 23.46 2.07 12.39
CA PHE A 449 22.45 2.89 13.06
C PHE A 449 21.90 3.93 12.09
N MET A 450 20.59 4.14 12.10
CA MET A 450 19.94 5.15 11.27
C MET A 450 18.65 5.64 11.92
N PRO A 451 18.37 6.97 11.87
CA PRO A 451 17.07 7.47 12.29
C PRO A 451 15.94 6.88 11.42
N VAL A 452 14.82 6.51 12.06
CA VAL A 452 13.66 5.92 11.37
C VAL A 452 13.16 6.83 10.25
N SER A 453 13.10 8.14 10.51
CA SER A 453 12.67 9.13 9.52
C SER A 453 13.58 9.17 8.29
N VAL A 454 14.90 9.15 8.50
CA VAL A 454 15.91 9.08 7.42
C VAL A 454 15.76 7.78 6.64
N TRP A 455 15.54 6.66 7.33
CA TRP A 455 15.38 5.36 6.70
C TRP A 455 14.11 5.30 5.84
N CYS A 456 12.96 5.73 6.37
CA CYS A 456 11.70 5.78 5.63
C CYS A 456 11.81 6.69 4.40
N TYR A 457 12.48 7.84 4.55
CA TYR A 457 12.76 8.73 3.42
C TYR A 457 13.62 8.04 2.36
N ALA A 458 14.76 7.46 2.75
CA ALA A 458 15.70 6.83 1.82
C ALA A 458 15.07 5.65 1.06
N VAL A 459 14.35 4.76 1.77
CA VAL A 459 13.65 3.63 1.14
C VAL A 459 12.58 4.13 0.17
N GLY A 460 11.77 5.11 0.58
CA GLY A 460 10.77 5.72 -0.29
C GLY A 460 11.38 6.34 -1.54
N GLN A 461 12.53 7.04 -1.42
CA GLN A 461 13.22 7.63 -2.58
C GLN A 461 13.70 6.57 -3.57
N VAL A 462 14.35 5.50 -3.11
CA VAL A 462 14.81 4.40 -3.99
C VAL A 462 13.63 3.79 -4.76
N LEU A 463 12.50 3.63 -4.10
CA LEU A 463 11.29 3.06 -4.72
C LEU A 463 10.64 4.03 -5.72
N LEU A 464 10.73 5.34 -5.49
CA LEU A 464 10.21 6.38 -6.39
C LEU A 464 11.15 6.65 -7.58
N GLU A 465 12.46 6.47 -7.40
CA GLU A 465 13.50 6.67 -8.43
C GLU A 465 13.78 5.40 -9.26
N GLY A 466 13.14 4.25 -8.97
CA GLY A 466 13.27 2.99 -9.69
C GLY A 466 13.03 3.13 -11.21
N PRO A 467 13.20 2.06 -12.03
CA PRO A 467 13.08 2.14 -13.50
C PRO A 467 11.69 2.68 -13.90
N GLY A 468 11.59 3.99 -14.12
CA GLY A 468 10.36 4.76 -14.36
C GLY A 468 10.08 5.84 -13.31
N GLY A 469 10.86 5.95 -12.24
CA GLY A 469 10.76 7.00 -11.23
C GLY A 469 11.17 8.38 -11.73
N LEU A 470 10.90 9.39 -10.90
CA LEU A 470 11.22 10.80 -11.18
C LEU A 470 12.73 10.96 -11.41
N LYS A 471 13.17 10.91 -12.67
CA LYS A 471 14.52 11.38 -13.01
C LYS A 471 14.59 12.86 -12.61
N LYS A 472 15.64 13.20 -11.87
CA LYS A 472 16.02 14.60 -11.62
C LYS A 472 16.01 15.36 -12.97
N LYS A 473 15.22 16.41 -13.05
CA LYS A 473 15.44 17.49 -13.98
C LYS A 473 16.45 18.45 -13.38
#